data_bb70bae760000b0ec335913d1fc2b2d3
#
_entry.id   bb70bae760000b0ec335913d1fc2b2d3
#
_cell.length_a   1.000
_cell.length_b   1.000
_cell.length_c   1.000
_cell.angle_alpha   90.00
_cell.angle_beta   90.00
_cell.angle_gamma   90.00
#
_symmetry.space_group_name_H-M   'P 1'
#
loop_
_entity.id
_entity.type
_entity.pdbx_description
1 polymer ?
#
loop_
_entity_poly.entity_id
_entity_poly.type
_entity_poly.pdbx_seq_one_letter_code
_entity_poly.pdbx_strand_id
1 'polypeptide(L)'
;LLNRAERNLLYSAIDAKWLADIISYIDDPAAYIEEIGINKLAEIINEMDADDAVDLWEDIDESVKVKLRPMIDDETKTEIHLIRSYDEDEIGSLITTNYICIRQDLTIRQAMHELVQQAGENDNITTIYVTDHKKCFCGAIDLKDLIIARDNVALDTLISYSYPYLMDHEKISESIEKIKDYAEDSLPVLDKDKK
;
A
#
# COMPACT_ATOMS: atom_id res chain seq x y z
N LEU A 1 8.57 -23.99 17.35
CA LEU A 1 8.76 -22.56 17.67
C LEU A 1 10.25 -22.31 17.86
N LEU A 2 10.81 -21.31 17.17
CA LEU A 2 12.21 -20.91 17.30
C LEU A 2 12.44 -20.28 18.68
N ASN A 3 13.59 -20.56 19.30
CA ASN A 3 14.01 -19.83 20.50
C ASN A 3 14.60 -18.45 20.11
N ARG A 4 14.82 -17.58 21.11
CA ARG A 4 15.29 -16.20 20.87
C ARG A 4 16.62 -16.13 20.09
N ALA A 5 17.58 -17.03 20.36
CA ALA A 5 18.86 -17.04 19.66
C ALA A 5 18.69 -17.43 18.18
N GLU A 6 17.80 -18.39 17.90
CA GLU A 6 17.46 -18.80 16.55
C GLU A 6 16.73 -17.69 15.79
N ARG A 7 15.81 -16.95 16.46
CA ARG A 7 15.14 -15.79 15.87
C ARG A 7 16.13 -14.67 15.54
N ASN A 8 17.06 -14.36 16.44
CA ASN A 8 18.09 -13.35 16.19
C ASN A 8 18.99 -13.69 14.99
N LEU A 9 19.31 -14.98 14.81
CA LEU A 9 20.01 -15.44 13.60
C LEU A 9 19.14 -15.23 12.34
N LEU A 10 17.85 -15.52 12.42
CA LEU A 10 16.89 -15.30 11.35
C LEU A 10 16.84 -13.83 10.96
N TYR A 11 16.65 -12.91 11.94
CA TYR A 11 16.58 -11.47 11.70
C TYR A 11 17.84 -10.92 11.04
N SER A 12 19.01 -11.50 11.34
CA SER A 12 20.26 -11.08 10.71
C SER A 12 20.51 -11.67 9.33
N ALA A 13 19.86 -12.79 8.99
CA ALA A 13 20.08 -13.52 7.76
C ALA A 13 19.06 -13.20 6.65
N ILE A 14 17.87 -12.76 7.03
CA ILE A 14 16.78 -12.46 6.10
C ILE A 14 16.79 -10.97 5.73
N ASP A 15 16.47 -10.69 4.48
CA ASP A 15 16.26 -9.34 3.95
C ASP A 15 15.12 -8.62 4.71
N ALA A 16 15.21 -7.29 4.81
CA ALA A 16 14.24 -6.47 5.52
C ALA A 16 12.84 -6.59 4.92
N LYS A 17 12.72 -6.65 3.60
CA LYS A 17 11.45 -6.83 2.88
C LYS A 17 10.74 -8.11 3.32
N TRP A 18 11.45 -9.27 3.32
CA TRP A 18 10.84 -10.52 3.80
C TRP A 18 10.50 -10.53 5.29
N LEU A 19 11.23 -9.76 6.09
CA LEU A 19 10.91 -9.63 7.51
C LEU A 19 9.69 -8.71 7.72
N ALA A 20 9.52 -7.69 6.89
CA ALA A 20 8.33 -6.85 6.88
C ALA A 20 7.08 -7.71 6.63
N ASP A 21 7.08 -8.51 5.55
CA ASP A 21 5.99 -9.45 5.23
C ASP A 21 5.71 -10.43 6.37
N ILE A 22 6.74 -10.96 7.04
CA ILE A 22 6.55 -11.91 8.14
C ILE A 22 5.95 -11.23 9.37
N ILE A 23 6.37 -10.01 9.67
CA ILE A 23 5.94 -9.28 10.87
C ILE A 23 4.51 -8.80 10.73
N SER A 24 4.07 -8.39 9.54
CA SER A 24 2.69 -7.97 9.27
C SER A 24 1.66 -9.09 9.52
N TYR A 25 2.06 -10.37 9.42
CA TYR A 25 1.21 -11.52 9.75
C TYR A 25 1.21 -11.94 11.23
N ILE A 26 1.89 -11.20 12.11
CA ILE A 26 1.96 -11.54 13.55
C ILE A 26 0.94 -10.70 14.32
N ASP A 27 -0.05 -11.34 14.95
CA ASP A 27 -1.11 -10.67 15.72
C ASP A 27 -0.60 -9.81 16.91
N ASP A 28 0.56 -10.14 17.51
CA ASP A 28 1.18 -9.39 18.60
C ASP A 28 2.70 -9.34 18.36
N PRO A 29 3.19 -8.36 17.59
CA PRO A 29 4.59 -8.24 17.22
C PRO A 29 5.48 -7.66 18.34
N ALA A 30 4.90 -7.04 19.38
CA ALA A 30 5.64 -6.27 20.40
C ALA A 30 6.81 -7.05 21.02
N ALA A 31 6.60 -8.32 21.39
CA ALA A 31 7.65 -9.16 21.97
C ALA A 31 8.80 -9.46 21.00
N TYR A 32 8.54 -9.48 19.71
CA TYR A 32 9.54 -9.73 18.65
C TYR A 32 10.29 -8.45 18.28
N ILE A 33 9.61 -7.31 18.27
CA ILE A 33 10.19 -5.98 18.03
C ILE A 33 11.32 -5.69 19.04
N GLU A 34 11.13 -6.03 20.30
CA GLU A 34 12.16 -5.85 21.34
C GLU A 34 13.43 -6.70 21.12
N GLU A 35 13.34 -7.76 20.33
CA GLU A 35 14.47 -8.62 19.99
C GLU A 35 15.25 -8.12 18.76
N ILE A 36 14.62 -7.31 17.93
CA ILE A 36 15.21 -6.79 16.70
C ILE A 36 16.06 -5.55 17.03
N GLY A 37 17.28 -5.53 16.49
CA GLY A 37 18.14 -4.36 16.62
C GLY A 37 17.55 -3.14 15.91
N ILE A 38 17.73 -1.94 16.52
CA ILE A 38 17.09 -0.71 16.04
C ILE A 38 17.34 -0.39 14.56
N ASN A 39 18.54 -0.66 14.04
CA ASN A 39 18.87 -0.45 12.64
C ASN A 39 18.04 -1.35 11.73
N LYS A 40 17.95 -2.63 12.11
CA LYS A 40 17.16 -3.62 11.34
C LYS A 40 15.66 -3.34 11.42
N LEU A 41 15.19 -2.87 12.57
CA LEU A 41 13.79 -2.46 12.74
C LEU A 41 13.45 -1.26 11.84
N ALA A 42 14.36 -0.28 11.72
CA ALA A 42 14.16 0.84 10.80
C ALA A 42 14.12 0.39 9.33
N GLU A 43 15.01 -0.54 8.92
CA GLU A 43 14.99 -1.13 7.58
C GLU A 43 13.64 -1.85 7.31
N ILE A 44 13.13 -2.61 8.29
CA ILE A 44 11.86 -3.33 8.19
C ILE A 44 10.70 -2.34 8.01
N ILE A 45 10.62 -1.29 8.81
CA ILE A 45 9.56 -0.29 8.72
C ILE A 45 9.57 0.43 7.36
N ASN A 46 10.75 0.70 6.80
CA ASN A 46 10.88 1.34 5.49
C ASN A 46 10.49 0.41 4.32
N GLU A 47 10.40 -0.89 4.54
CA GLU A 47 10.01 -1.89 3.54
C GLU A 47 8.57 -2.39 3.74
N MET A 48 7.87 -1.95 4.80
CA MET A 48 6.49 -2.32 5.09
C MET A 48 5.50 -1.53 4.24
N ASP A 49 4.35 -2.15 3.95
CA ASP A 49 3.18 -1.41 3.47
C ASP A 49 2.74 -0.37 4.51
N ALA A 50 2.16 0.72 4.06
CA ALA A 50 1.92 1.89 4.90
C ALA A 50 0.99 1.62 6.09
N ASP A 51 -0.04 0.81 5.90
CA ASP A 51 -0.98 0.37 6.94
C ASP A 51 -0.29 -0.51 7.99
N ASP A 52 0.48 -1.51 7.57
CA ASP A 52 1.28 -2.37 8.44
C ASP A 52 2.33 -1.55 9.22
N ALA A 53 2.97 -0.58 8.56
CA ALA A 53 3.94 0.31 9.20
C ALA A 53 3.28 1.18 10.27
N VAL A 54 2.03 1.62 10.08
CA VAL A 54 1.26 2.37 11.10
C VAL A 54 0.95 1.48 12.29
N ASP A 55 0.44 0.29 12.07
CA ASP A 55 0.10 -0.66 13.13
C ASP A 55 1.34 -1.02 13.96
N LEU A 56 2.44 -1.36 13.27
CA LEU A 56 3.71 -1.64 13.94
C LEU A 56 4.23 -0.42 14.71
N TRP A 57 4.12 0.78 14.13
CA TRP A 57 4.53 2.02 14.77
C TRP A 57 3.75 2.29 16.05
N GLU A 58 2.47 1.95 16.12
CA GLU A 58 1.65 2.13 17.33
C GLU A 58 2.11 1.24 18.47
N ASP A 59 2.51 0.02 18.18
CA ASP A 59 3.00 -0.97 19.16
C ASP A 59 4.42 -0.68 19.72
N ILE A 60 5.18 0.21 19.08
CA ILE A 60 6.54 0.56 19.51
C ILE A 60 6.52 1.57 20.67
N ASP A 61 7.32 1.32 21.70
CA ASP A 61 7.53 2.24 22.82
C ASP A 61 8.05 3.62 22.36
N GLU A 62 7.56 4.72 22.97
CA GLU A 62 7.94 6.09 22.61
C GLU A 62 9.46 6.33 22.73
N SER A 63 10.13 5.68 23.68
CA SER A 63 11.60 5.75 23.83
C SER A 63 12.36 5.15 22.64
N VAL A 64 11.77 4.16 21.96
CA VAL A 64 12.31 3.53 20.76
C VAL A 64 11.93 4.37 19.53
N LYS A 65 10.69 4.87 19.44
CA LYS A 65 10.23 5.79 18.39
C LYS A 65 11.14 7.00 18.22
N VAL A 66 11.58 7.61 19.32
CA VAL A 66 12.52 8.75 19.29
C VAL A 66 13.81 8.41 18.54
N LYS A 67 14.30 7.18 18.68
CA LYS A 67 15.53 6.72 18.03
C LYS A 67 15.29 6.31 16.57
N LEU A 68 14.11 5.76 16.26
CA LEU A 68 13.73 5.31 14.93
C LEU A 68 13.44 6.47 13.99
N ARG A 69 12.76 7.53 14.46
CA ARG A 69 12.37 8.69 13.65
C ARG A 69 13.42 9.24 12.69
N PRO A 70 14.71 9.42 13.08
CA PRO A 70 15.73 9.89 12.14
C PRO A 70 16.19 8.82 11.14
N MET A 71 15.80 7.56 11.30
CA MET A 71 16.22 6.41 10.49
C MET A 71 15.16 5.97 9.49
N ILE A 72 13.91 6.36 9.71
CA ILE A 72 12.81 6.16 8.75
C ILE A 72 12.99 7.16 7.61
N ASP A 73 12.77 6.74 6.38
CA ASP A 73 12.85 7.62 5.22
C ASP A 73 11.65 8.60 5.16
N ASP A 74 11.75 9.59 4.26
CA ASP A 74 10.76 10.66 4.21
C ASP A 74 9.46 10.22 3.52
N GLU A 75 9.50 9.19 2.67
CA GLU A 75 8.35 8.60 2.02
C GLU A 75 7.48 7.85 3.04
N THR A 76 8.06 6.88 3.74
CA THR A 76 7.40 6.13 4.81
C THR A 76 6.85 7.04 5.92
N LYS A 77 7.58 8.09 6.32
CA LYS A 77 7.06 9.09 7.27
C LYS A 77 5.81 9.80 6.76
N THR A 78 5.80 10.14 5.48
CA THR A 78 4.66 10.85 4.87
C THR A 78 3.44 9.94 4.83
N GLU A 79 3.61 8.68 4.50
CA GLU A 79 2.55 7.67 4.46
C GLU A 79 1.98 7.39 5.85
N ILE A 80 2.83 7.11 6.83
CA ILE A 80 2.41 6.94 8.25
C ILE A 80 1.65 8.20 8.72
N HIS A 81 2.13 9.40 8.37
CA HIS A 81 1.46 10.64 8.76
C HIS A 81 0.11 10.80 8.07
N LEU A 82 0.00 10.42 6.82
CA LEU A 82 -1.25 10.47 6.05
C LEU A 82 -2.31 9.59 6.72
N ILE A 83 -2.03 8.30 6.92
CA ILE A 83 -2.98 7.34 7.50
C ILE A 83 -3.40 7.79 8.91
N ARG A 84 -2.46 8.19 9.75
CA ARG A 84 -2.72 8.69 11.11
C ARG A 84 -3.41 10.06 11.17
N SER A 85 -3.62 10.72 10.05
CA SER A 85 -4.38 11.98 10.01
C SER A 85 -5.89 11.76 9.97
N TYR A 86 -6.34 10.54 9.70
CA TYR A 86 -7.75 10.15 9.70
C TYR A 86 -8.19 9.63 11.07
N ASP A 87 -9.49 9.75 11.35
CA ASP A 87 -10.11 9.12 12.52
C ASP A 87 -10.20 7.59 12.31
N GLU A 88 -10.11 6.79 13.38
CA GLU A 88 -10.14 5.31 13.31
C GLU A 88 -11.41 4.74 12.66
N ASP A 89 -12.50 5.48 12.58
CA ASP A 89 -13.75 5.09 11.94
C ASP A 89 -13.91 5.63 10.49
N GLU A 90 -12.89 6.28 9.95
CA GLU A 90 -12.85 6.78 8.58
C GLU A 90 -12.13 5.80 7.64
N ILE A 91 -12.55 5.76 6.38
CA ILE A 91 -11.94 4.89 5.35
C ILE A 91 -10.44 5.20 5.18
N GLY A 92 -10.04 6.46 5.27
CA GLY A 92 -8.65 6.88 5.17
C GLY A 92 -7.71 6.23 6.20
N SER A 93 -8.22 5.71 7.32
CA SER A 93 -7.42 4.97 8.31
C SER A 93 -7.05 3.55 7.87
N LEU A 94 -7.71 3.01 6.82
CA LEU A 94 -7.54 1.64 6.33
C LEU A 94 -6.88 1.58 4.93
N ILE A 95 -6.35 2.71 4.43
CA ILE A 95 -5.75 2.75 3.09
C ILE A 95 -4.36 2.13 3.09
N THR A 96 -4.02 1.51 1.97
CA THR A 96 -2.64 1.15 1.63
C THR A 96 -2.16 2.01 0.45
N THR A 97 -0.86 2.22 0.35
CA THR A 97 -0.20 2.87 -0.80
C THR A 97 0.29 1.85 -1.82
N ASN A 98 0.08 0.55 -1.57
CA ASN A 98 0.48 -0.57 -2.41
C ASN A 98 -0.49 -0.75 -3.59
N TYR A 99 -0.38 0.07 -4.62
CA TYR A 99 -1.20 -0.01 -5.82
C TYR A 99 -0.47 0.51 -7.06
N ILE A 100 -0.96 0.11 -8.25
CA ILE A 100 -0.44 0.58 -9.54
C ILE A 100 -1.33 1.68 -10.11
N CYS A 101 -0.71 2.77 -10.49
CA CYS A 101 -1.38 3.90 -11.12
C CYS A 101 -0.68 4.32 -12.42
N ILE A 102 -1.46 4.47 -13.49
CA ILE A 102 -0.96 4.93 -14.79
C ILE A 102 -1.80 6.09 -15.32
N ARG A 103 -1.26 6.81 -16.31
CA ARG A 103 -1.99 7.90 -16.95
C ARG A 103 -2.86 7.41 -18.12
N GLN A 104 -4.03 8.03 -18.28
CA GLN A 104 -4.99 7.68 -19.35
C GLN A 104 -4.50 7.95 -20.79
N ASP A 105 -3.53 8.86 -20.96
CA ASP A 105 -3.03 9.29 -22.28
C ASP A 105 -1.88 8.43 -22.83
N LEU A 106 -1.53 7.35 -22.14
CA LEU A 106 -0.49 6.43 -22.56
C LEU A 106 -0.96 5.50 -23.71
N THR A 107 -0.01 5.03 -24.49
CA THR A 107 -0.20 3.87 -25.36
C THR A 107 -0.14 2.57 -24.56
N ILE A 108 -0.70 1.47 -25.06
CA ILE A 108 -0.63 0.14 -24.44
C ILE A 108 0.81 -0.22 -24.05
N ARG A 109 1.78 0.01 -24.95
CA ARG A 109 3.20 -0.27 -24.68
C ARG A 109 3.77 0.57 -23.53
N GLN A 110 3.40 1.85 -23.46
CA GLN A 110 3.84 2.73 -22.36
C GLN A 110 3.18 2.32 -21.04
N ALA A 111 1.88 2.02 -21.06
CA ALA A 111 1.15 1.52 -19.90
C ALA A 111 1.78 0.23 -19.34
N MET A 112 2.10 -0.74 -20.21
CA MET A 112 2.81 -1.96 -19.83
C MET A 112 4.21 -1.68 -19.26
N HIS A 113 4.91 -0.69 -19.78
CA HIS A 113 6.21 -0.31 -19.26
C HIS A 113 6.10 0.28 -17.85
N GLU A 114 5.18 1.20 -17.62
CA GLU A 114 4.92 1.77 -16.28
C GLU A 114 4.44 0.71 -15.29
N LEU A 115 3.55 -0.19 -15.71
CA LEU A 115 3.14 -1.33 -14.90
C LEU A 115 4.35 -2.16 -14.42
N VAL A 116 5.23 -2.56 -15.33
CA VAL A 116 6.40 -3.39 -15.00
C VAL A 116 7.36 -2.67 -14.07
N GLN A 117 7.51 -1.35 -14.19
CA GLN A 117 8.34 -0.56 -13.28
C GLN A 117 7.77 -0.53 -11.86
N GLN A 118 6.44 -0.39 -11.71
CA GLN A 118 5.78 -0.32 -10.42
C GLN A 118 5.57 -1.71 -9.78
N ALA A 119 5.37 -2.77 -10.58
CA ALA A 119 5.09 -4.13 -10.10
C ALA A 119 6.23 -4.78 -9.30
N GLY A 120 7.44 -4.20 -9.32
CA GLY A 120 8.55 -4.67 -8.48
C GLY A 120 8.42 -4.25 -7.01
N GLU A 121 7.63 -3.23 -6.74
CA GLU A 121 7.45 -2.60 -5.43
C GLU A 121 6.03 -2.76 -4.89
N ASN A 122 5.08 -3.19 -5.74
CA ASN A 122 3.66 -3.32 -5.40
C ASN A 122 3.18 -4.75 -5.64
N ASP A 123 2.48 -5.32 -4.67
CA ASP A 123 1.89 -6.66 -4.73
C ASP A 123 0.46 -6.65 -5.30
N ASN A 124 -0.28 -5.53 -5.11
CA ASN A 124 -1.62 -5.36 -5.65
C ASN A 124 -1.59 -4.88 -7.10
N ILE A 125 -1.38 -5.83 -8.02
CA ILE A 125 -1.23 -5.57 -9.46
C ILE A 125 -2.45 -5.97 -10.31
N THR A 126 -3.47 -6.60 -9.72
CA THR A 126 -4.66 -7.09 -10.47
C THR A 126 -5.50 -5.96 -11.04
N THR A 127 -5.61 -4.86 -10.30
CA THR A 127 -6.31 -3.65 -10.68
C THR A 127 -5.31 -2.51 -10.91
N ILE A 128 -5.35 -1.90 -12.09
CA ILE A 128 -4.50 -0.77 -12.46
C ILE A 128 -5.36 0.49 -12.45
N TYR A 129 -5.10 1.40 -11.53
CA TYR A 129 -5.82 2.66 -11.47
C TYR A 129 -5.35 3.63 -12.54
N VAL A 130 -6.26 4.41 -13.05
CA VAL A 130 -5.99 5.34 -14.16
C VAL A 130 -6.32 6.76 -13.75
N THR A 131 -5.37 7.67 -13.98
CA THR A 131 -5.53 9.10 -13.68
C THR A 131 -5.38 9.97 -14.92
N ASP A 132 -5.90 11.19 -14.83
CA ASP A 132 -5.66 12.24 -15.80
C ASP A 132 -4.31 12.96 -15.58
N HIS A 133 -4.04 13.97 -16.40
CA HIS A 133 -2.82 14.79 -16.31
C HIS A 133 -2.74 15.64 -15.02
N LYS A 134 -3.83 15.76 -14.25
CA LYS A 134 -3.88 16.43 -12.94
C LYS A 134 -3.79 15.45 -11.78
N LYS A 135 -3.56 14.17 -12.08
CA LYS A 135 -3.56 13.06 -11.11
C LYS A 135 -4.95 12.81 -10.50
N CYS A 136 -6.04 13.22 -11.15
CA CYS A 136 -7.38 12.87 -10.71
C CYS A 136 -7.77 11.49 -11.24
N PHE A 137 -8.40 10.69 -10.38
CA PHE A 137 -8.88 9.36 -10.74
C PHE A 137 -9.89 9.41 -11.89
N CYS A 138 -9.70 8.55 -12.89
CA CYS A 138 -10.56 8.42 -14.07
C CYS A 138 -11.28 7.08 -14.12
N GLY A 139 -10.69 6.03 -13.64
CA GLY A 139 -11.21 4.67 -13.73
C GLY A 139 -10.12 3.63 -13.46
N ALA A 140 -10.39 2.39 -13.81
CA ALA A 140 -9.45 1.29 -13.61
C ALA A 140 -9.40 0.38 -14.85
N ILE A 141 -8.32 -0.37 -14.97
CA ILE A 141 -8.09 -1.40 -15.98
C ILE A 141 -7.78 -2.71 -15.25
N ASP A 142 -8.39 -3.80 -15.66
CA ASP A 142 -7.99 -5.15 -15.25
C ASP A 142 -6.63 -5.51 -15.89
N LEU A 143 -5.70 -6.01 -15.07
CA LEU A 143 -4.38 -6.42 -15.54
C LEU A 143 -4.46 -7.37 -16.74
N LYS A 144 -5.41 -8.32 -16.71
CA LYS A 144 -5.60 -9.28 -17.80
C LYS A 144 -5.94 -8.58 -19.11
N ASP A 145 -6.80 -7.55 -19.07
CA ASP A 145 -7.20 -6.82 -20.28
C ASP A 145 -6.02 -6.05 -20.86
N LEU A 146 -5.17 -5.47 -20.02
CA LEU A 146 -3.95 -4.80 -20.47
C LEU A 146 -2.95 -5.79 -21.09
N ILE A 147 -2.77 -6.99 -20.48
CA ILE A 147 -1.85 -8.03 -20.97
C ILE A 147 -2.27 -8.56 -22.36
N ILE A 148 -3.58 -8.74 -22.61
CA ILE A 148 -4.07 -9.28 -23.88
C ILE A 148 -4.27 -8.22 -24.95
N ALA A 149 -4.19 -6.94 -24.58
CA ALA A 149 -4.38 -5.83 -25.51
C ALA A 149 -3.28 -5.81 -26.60
N ARG A 150 -3.68 -5.44 -27.81
CA ARG A 150 -2.74 -5.26 -28.92
C ARG A 150 -2.23 -3.82 -28.95
N ASP A 151 -1.02 -3.61 -29.41
CA ASP A 151 -0.37 -2.28 -29.47
C ASP A 151 -1.17 -1.20 -30.24
N ASN A 152 -2.05 -1.60 -31.14
CA ASN A 152 -2.88 -0.68 -31.95
C ASN A 152 -4.22 -0.35 -31.32
N VAL A 153 -4.54 -0.91 -30.16
CA VAL A 153 -5.76 -0.57 -29.39
C VAL A 153 -5.47 0.69 -28.58
N ALA A 154 -6.45 1.59 -28.50
CA ALA A 154 -6.35 2.76 -27.64
C ALA A 154 -6.57 2.35 -26.17
N LEU A 155 -5.71 2.81 -25.26
CA LEU A 155 -5.81 2.50 -23.82
C LEU A 155 -7.17 2.88 -23.25
N ASP A 156 -7.75 3.99 -23.73
CA ASP A 156 -9.07 4.49 -23.36
C ASP A 156 -10.19 3.43 -23.48
N THR A 157 -10.06 2.51 -24.43
CA THR A 157 -11.06 1.43 -24.62
C THR A 157 -11.01 0.33 -23.57
N LEU A 158 -9.96 0.28 -22.76
CA LEU A 158 -9.80 -0.67 -21.68
C LEU A 158 -10.22 -0.08 -20.33
N ILE A 159 -10.35 1.24 -20.23
CA ILE A 159 -10.65 1.92 -18.97
C ILE A 159 -12.13 1.74 -18.61
N SER A 160 -12.37 1.16 -17.44
CA SER A 160 -13.68 1.16 -16.80
C SER A 160 -13.89 2.49 -16.06
N TYR A 161 -14.55 3.44 -16.73
CA TYR A 161 -14.82 4.77 -16.15
C TYR A 161 -15.90 4.76 -15.05
N SER A 162 -16.65 3.67 -14.92
CA SER A 162 -17.65 3.48 -13.87
C SER A 162 -17.12 2.66 -12.68
N TYR A 163 -15.80 2.52 -12.56
CA TYR A 163 -15.20 1.79 -11.45
C TYR A 163 -15.56 2.45 -10.11
N PRO A 164 -16.00 1.67 -9.12
CA PRO A 164 -16.40 2.21 -7.82
C PRO A 164 -15.21 2.79 -7.05
N TYR A 165 -15.49 3.76 -6.19
CA TYR A 165 -14.50 4.39 -5.31
C TYR A 165 -15.14 4.81 -3.99
N LEU A 166 -14.31 5.04 -2.98
CA LEU A 166 -14.69 5.60 -1.69
C LEU A 166 -14.02 6.96 -1.49
N MET A 167 -14.56 7.76 -0.56
CA MET A 167 -13.89 8.98 -0.12
C MET A 167 -13.15 8.73 1.19
N ASP A 168 -12.02 9.37 1.36
CA ASP A 168 -11.12 9.21 2.50
C ASP A 168 -11.78 9.45 3.87
N HIS A 169 -12.65 10.47 3.98
CA HIS A 169 -13.38 10.80 5.18
C HIS A 169 -14.76 10.12 5.33
N GLU A 170 -15.11 9.18 4.45
CA GLU A 170 -16.33 8.40 4.65
C GLU A 170 -16.20 7.48 5.87
N LYS A 171 -17.30 7.29 6.59
CA LYS A 171 -17.28 6.36 7.72
C LYS A 171 -17.29 4.91 7.24
N ILE A 172 -16.47 4.07 7.84
CA ILE A 172 -16.32 2.64 7.51
C ILE A 172 -17.69 1.95 7.51
N SER A 173 -18.53 2.21 8.52
CA SER A 173 -19.85 1.59 8.64
C SER A 173 -20.80 1.92 7.47
N GLU A 174 -20.71 3.12 6.90
CA GLU A 174 -21.53 3.55 5.77
C GLU A 174 -20.97 2.99 4.45
N SER A 175 -19.65 2.92 4.35
CA SER A 175 -18.95 2.43 3.16
C SER A 175 -19.13 0.93 2.96
N ILE A 176 -19.15 0.12 4.04
CA ILE A 176 -19.44 -1.33 3.97
C ILE A 176 -20.78 -1.59 3.26
N GLU A 177 -21.83 -0.81 3.57
CA GLU A 177 -23.13 -0.96 2.91
C GLU A 177 -23.09 -0.58 1.41
N LYS A 178 -22.23 0.33 1.00
CA LYS A 178 -22.05 0.72 -0.41
C LYS A 178 -21.30 -0.35 -1.21
N ILE A 179 -20.27 -0.96 -0.62
CA ILE A 179 -19.36 -1.85 -1.34
C ILE A 179 -19.75 -3.33 -1.28
N LYS A 180 -20.67 -3.74 -0.41
CA LYS A 180 -21.04 -5.15 -0.20
C LYS A 180 -21.49 -5.90 -1.47
N ASP A 181 -22.00 -5.18 -2.46
CA ASP A 181 -22.47 -5.75 -3.72
C ASP A 181 -21.42 -5.69 -4.85
N TYR A 182 -20.24 -5.11 -4.59
CA TYR A 182 -19.13 -5.08 -5.52
C TYR A 182 -18.28 -6.36 -5.35
N ALA A 183 -17.72 -6.83 -6.47
CA ALA A 183 -16.89 -8.02 -6.54
C ALA A 183 -15.40 -7.69 -6.81
N GLU A 184 -15.03 -6.42 -6.63
CA GLU A 184 -13.69 -5.90 -6.90
C GLU A 184 -12.72 -6.28 -5.76
N ASP A 185 -11.51 -6.68 -6.11
CA ASP A 185 -10.47 -7.07 -5.15
C ASP A 185 -9.95 -5.85 -4.36
N SER A 186 -9.98 -4.66 -4.96
CA SER A 186 -9.57 -3.41 -4.33
C SER A 186 -10.38 -2.23 -4.86
N LEU A 187 -10.51 -1.19 -4.02
CA LEU A 187 -11.20 0.05 -4.37
C LEU A 187 -10.30 1.25 -4.12
N PRO A 188 -10.26 2.23 -5.03
CA PRO A 188 -9.50 3.44 -4.78
C PRO A 188 -10.21 4.30 -3.75
N VAL A 189 -9.46 4.84 -2.83
CA VAL A 189 -9.91 5.84 -1.86
C VAL A 189 -9.40 7.20 -2.32
N LEU A 190 -10.31 8.14 -2.46
CA LEU A 190 -10.03 9.44 -3.07
C LEU A 190 -10.20 10.56 -2.06
N ASP A 191 -9.34 11.56 -2.16
CA ASP A 191 -9.51 12.82 -1.44
C ASP A 191 -10.61 13.70 -2.07
N LYS A 192 -10.88 14.86 -1.48
CA LYS A 192 -11.85 15.86 -1.98
C LYS A 192 -11.54 16.37 -3.39
N ASP A 193 -10.28 16.28 -3.84
CA ASP A 193 -9.82 16.69 -5.17
C ASP A 193 -9.86 15.52 -6.18
N LYS A 194 -10.37 14.35 -5.74
CA LYS A 194 -10.43 13.08 -6.50
C LYS A 194 -9.06 12.53 -6.89
N LYS A 195 -8.13 12.68 -5.99
CA LYS A 195 -6.79 12.12 -6.10
C LYS A 195 -6.64 10.95 -5.16
#